data_5d87232c821f53e5a3b290f010a04943
#
_entry.id   5d87232c821f53e5a3b290f010a04943
#
_cell.length_a   1.000
_cell.length_b   1.000
_cell.length_c   1.000
_cell.angle_alpha   90.00
_cell.angle_beta   90.00
_cell.angle_gamma   90.00
#
_symmetry.space_group_name_H-M   'P 1'
#
loop_
_entity.id
_entity.type
_entity.pdbx_description
1 polymer ?
#
loop_
_entity_poly.entity_id
_entity_poly.type
_entity_poly.pdbx_seq_one_letter_code
_entity_poly.pdbx_strand_id
1 'polypeptide(L)'
;MINYLFCLDENYNNQFLTTLKSINDNSKIKFNVYVIHEKPEKLEVNFEKYKDKYLNIDKIKFFQFKEQNLDFPNLKNNHISKATYFRFFIEDYIPKDIETLVYLDCDIVCINNPEGILNSISARIYDEKFTIGAATEYIKNEHTKEVFERLELKSQNYFNAGVMVINYQQWKNQKLKNKLLTLMDQIYDKIDFWDQDVLNKNFDGNYLEISNYLNFSLVSEFKDNLEGINRKVMLIHYSGSSKPWTIRGVGLKSSQYFQHFYYKFSNVPYFITTNYKKGAMYDLIKFIFTMKLFSIKNPWQFILICLKTIFTNEK
;
A
#
# COMPACT_ATOMS: atom_id res chain seq x y z
N MET A 1 11.09 -5.91 17.96
CA MET A 1 11.25 -4.75 17.03
C MET A 1 10.46 -5.04 15.78
N ILE A 2 9.68 -4.09 15.29
CA ILE A 2 8.84 -4.29 14.10
C ILE A 2 9.72 -4.15 12.85
N ASN A 3 9.50 -5.05 11.87
CA ASN A 3 10.18 -5.04 10.58
C ASN A 3 9.15 -4.76 9.48
N TYR A 4 9.13 -3.55 8.96
CA TYR A 4 8.25 -3.18 7.85
C TYR A 4 8.85 -3.58 6.51
N LEU A 5 8.01 -4.10 5.61
CA LEU A 5 8.35 -4.49 4.26
C LEU A 5 7.52 -3.71 3.25
N PHE A 6 8.19 -3.20 2.22
CA PHE A 6 7.56 -2.50 1.09
C PHE A 6 8.06 -3.06 -0.23
N CYS A 7 7.15 -3.14 -1.21
CA CYS A 7 7.46 -3.51 -2.59
C CYS A 7 6.95 -2.42 -3.52
N LEU A 8 7.83 -1.79 -4.30
CA LEU A 8 7.44 -0.65 -5.15
C LEU A 8 8.33 -0.46 -6.36
N ASP A 9 7.88 0.41 -7.26
CA ASP A 9 8.63 0.96 -8.38
C ASP A 9 8.86 2.48 -8.24
N GLU A 10 9.52 3.09 -9.21
CA GLU A 10 9.84 4.53 -9.19
C GLU A 10 8.61 5.45 -9.11
N ASN A 11 7.44 5.00 -9.58
CA ASN A 11 6.22 5.81 -9.58
C ASN A 11 5.67 5.99 -8.15
N TYR A 12 6.05 5.13 -7.22
CA TYR A 12 5.58 5.14 -5.83
C TYR A 12 6.61 5.66 -4.81
N ASN A 13 7.74 6.23 -5.25
CA ASN A 13 8.79 6.74 -4.36
C ASN A 13 8.28 7.78 -3.35
N ASN A 14 7.51 8.76 -3.80
CA ASN A 14 6.97 9.80 -2.91
C ASN A 14 5.87 9.27 -2.00
N GLN A 15 5.07 8.34 -2.47
CA GLN A 15 4.05 7.67 -1.68
C GLN A 15 4.69 6.85 -0.56
N PHE A 16 5.72 6.06 -0.88
CA PHE A 16 6.51 5.33 0.11
C PHE A 16 7.09 6.26 1.18
N LEU A 17 7.75 7.36 0.80
CA LEU A 17 8.28 8.33 1.76
C LEU A 17 7.18 8.94 2.63
N THR A 18 6.00 9.18 2.08
CA THR A 18 4.84 9.68 2.82
C THR A 18 4.32 8.64 3.82
N THR A 19 4.16 7.39 3.39
CA THR A 19 3.78 6.27 4.25
C THR A 19 4.78 6.09 5.38
N LEU A 20 6.07 6.05 5.04
CA LEU A 20 7.15 5.90 6.01
C LEU A 20 7.19 7.06 7.02
N LYS A 21 6.96 8.31 6.55
CA LYS A 21 6.85 9.47 7.43
C LYS A 21 5.70 9.35 8.41
N SER A 22 4.56 8.85 7.95
CA SER A 22 3.39 8.65 8.80
C SER A 22 3.62 7.59 9.87
N ILE A 23 4.30 6.50 9.55
CA ILE A 23 4.70 5.46 10.50
C ILE A 23 5.69 6.04 11.52
N ASN A 24 6.75 6.70 11.03
CA ASN A 24 7.78 7.29 11.89
C ASN A 24 7.18 8.24 12.93
N ASP A 25 6.24 9.10 12.52
CA ASP A 25 5.66 10.11 13.41
C ASP A 25 4.68 9.53 14.43
N ASN A 26 4.10 8.37 14.15
CA ASN A 26 3.17 7.69 15.06
C ASN A 26 3.84 6.55 15.85
N SER A 27 5.10 6.22 15.58
CA SER A 27 5.87 5.23 16.32
C SER A 27 6.51 5.83 17.58
N LYS A 28 6.53 5.05 18.67
CA LYS A 28 7.19 5.39 19.93
C LYS A 28 8.50 4.63 20.12
N ILE A 29 8.68 3.54 19.38
CA ILE A 29 9.89 2.71 19.39
C ILE A 29 10.54 2.71 18.01
N LYS A 30 11.81 2.34 17.98
CA LYS A 30 12.52 2.17 16.71
C LYS A 30 12.05 0.92 15.98
N PHE A 31 12.11 0.98 14.63
CA PHE A 31 11.71 -0.10 13.74
C PHE A 31 12.66 -0.24 12.55
N ASN A 32 12.65 -1.39 11.91
CA ASN A 32 13.40 -1.64 10.69
C ASN A 32 12.51 -1.52 9.45
N VAL A 33 13.14 -1.20 8.32
CA VAL A 33 12.49 -1.06 7.02
C VAL A 33 13.25 -1.87 5.97
N TYR A 34 12.55 -2.68 5.22
CA TYR A 34 13.04 -3.45 4.09
C TYR A 34 12.26 -3.05 2.85
N VAL A 35 12.97 -2.72 1.78
CA VAL A 35 12.37 -2.22 0.55
C VAL A 35 12.85 -3.07 -0.62
N ILE A 36 11.94 -3.73 -1.32
CA ILE A 36 12.22 -4.40 -2.59
C ILE A 36 11.74 -3.48 -3.71
N HIS A 37 12.65 -3.00 -4.53
CA HIS A 37 12.38 -1.94 -5.50
C HIS A 37 12.93 -2.31 -6.89
N GLU A 38 12.24 -1.91 -7.95
CA GLU A 38 12.72 -2.18 -9.31
C GLU A 38 14.06 -1.50 -9.61
N LYS A 39 14.21 -0.23 -9.19
CA LYS A 39 15.41 0.63 -9.37
C LYS A 39 15.57 1.53 -8.15
N PRO A 40 16.25 1.08 -7.09
CA PRO A 40 16.27 1.76 -5.80
C PRO A 40 17.08 3.06 -5.76
N GLU A 41 18.03 3.28 -6.67
CA GLU A 41 19.06 4.31 -6.57
C GLU A 41 18.47 5.71 -6.35
N LYS A 42 17.42 6.06 -7.10
CA LYS A 42 16.76 7.37 -6.97
C LYS A 42 16.01 7.50 -5.63
N LEU A 43 15.41 6.41 -5.16
CA LEU A 43 14.74 6.38 -3.87
C LEU A 43 15.74 6.51 -2.72
N GLU A 44 16.87 5.84 -2.79
CA GLU A 44 17.95 5.93 -1.80
C GLU A 44 18.46 7.37 -1.67
N VAL A 45 18.75 8.03 -2.79
CA VAL A 45 19.16 9.44 -2.82
C VAL A 45 18.09 10.34 -2.19
N ASN A 46 16.81 10.12 -2.53
CA ASN A 46 15.70 10.89 -1.95
C ASN A 46 15.55 10.63 -0.45
N PHE A 47 15.71 9.39 0.01
CA PHE A 47 15.66 9.05 1.43
C PHE A 47 16.81 9.73 2.19
N GLU A 48 18.04 9.64 1.71
CA GLU A 48 19.22 10.29 2.33
C GLU A 48 19.02 11.81 2.48
N LYS A 49 18.41 12.46 1.48
CA LYS A 49 18.07 13.90 1.55
C LYS A 49 17.16 14.25 2.72
N TYR A 50 16.30 13.33 3.12
CA TYR A 50 15.28 13.56 4.14
C TYR A 50 15.47 12.73 5.41
N LYS A 51 16.57 11.99 5.56
CA LYS A 51 16.76 11.01 6.65
C LYS A 51 16.57 11.60 8.05
N ASP A 52 16.98 12.86 8.26
CA ASP A 52 16.81 13.55 9.54
C ASP A 52 15.31 13.76 9.93
N LYS A 53 14.40 13.50 9.02
CA LYS A 53 12.94 13.53 9.29
C LYS A 53 12.39 12.19 9.78
N TYR A 54 13.22 11.11 9.83
CA TYR A 54 12.81 9.73 10.10
C TYR A 54 13.56 9.15 11.32
N LEU A 55 13.36 9.77 12.49
CA LEU A 55 14.17 9.52 13.70
C LEU A 55 13.93 8.14 14.35
N ASN A 56 12.80 7.49 14.07
CA ASN A 56 12.44 6.19 14.63
C ASN A 56 12.86 5.00 13.76
N ILE A 57 13.52 5.25 12.62
CA ILE A 57 14.11 4.17 11.83
C ILE A 57 15.41 3.76 12.46
N ASP A 58 15.54 2.46 12.82
CA ASP A 58 16.80 1.87 13.27
C ASP A 58 17.65 1.45 12.08
N LYS A 59 17.05 0.73 11.15
CA LYS A 59 17.70 0.24 9.94
C LYS A 59 16.77 0.36 8.75
N ILE A 60 17.29 0.82 7.60
CA ILE A 60 16.64 0.71 6.31
C ILE A 60 17.54 -0.02 5.33
N LYS A 61 17.00 -0.94 4.57
CA LYS A 61 17.69 -1.65 3.50
C LYS A 61 16.88 -1.61 2.21
N PHE A 62 17.52 -1.23 1.13
CA PHE A 62 16.96 -1.27 -0.21
C PHE A 62 17.56 -2.44 -0.97
N PHE A 63 16.70 -3.18 -1.67
CA PHE A 63 17.07 -4.31 -2.51
C PHE A 63 16.55 -4.09 -3.92
N GLN A 64 17.44 -4.24 -4.89
CA GLN A 64 17.03 -4.20 -6.28
C GLN A 64 16.37 -5.52 -6.67
N PHE A 65 15.14 -5.46 -7.18
CA PHE A 65 14.47 -6.63 -7.74
C PHE A 65 15.14 -7.07 -9.04
N LYS A 66 15.58 -8.33 -9.11
CA LYS A 66 16.44 -8.83 -10.19
C LYS A 66 15.77 -9.80 -11.16
N GLU A 67 14.57 -10.27 -10.87
CA GLU A 67 13.87 -11.22 -11.75
C GLU A 67 13.40 -10.53 -13.03
N GLN A 68 13.94 -10.94 -14.18
CA GLN A 68 13.71 -10.22 -15.45
C GLN A 68 12.79 -10.96 -16.43
N ASN A 69 12.61 -12.28 -16.29
CA ASN A 69 11.95 -13.11 -17.29
C ASN A 69 10.59 -13.67 -16.86
N LEU A 70 9.93 -13.02 -15.90
CA LEU A 70 8.61 -13.44 -15.44
C LEU A 70 7.52 -12.62 -16.13
N ASP A 71 6.55 -13.31 -16.70
CA ASP A 71 5.33 -12.72 -17.22
C ASP A 71 4.30 -12.67 -16.10
N PHE A 72 4.06 -11.46 -15.60
CA PHE A 72 3.06 -11.24 -14.58
C PHE A 72 1.70 -10.92 -15.21
N PRO A 73 0.62 -11.61 -14.78
CA PRO A 73 -0.69 -11.42 -15.37
C PRO A 73 -1.29 -10.03 -15.12
N ASN A 74 -2.22 -9.66 -15.98
CA ASN A 74 -3.08 -8.50 -15.88
C ASN A 74 -2.36 -7.12 -15.72
N LEU A 75 -1.14 -6.99 -16.24
CA LEU A 75 -0.42 -5.71 -16.22
C LEU A 75 -0.69 -4.82 -17.45
N LYS A 76 -1.15 -5.41 -18.56
CA LYS A 76 -1.41 -4.67 -19.81
C LYS A 76 -2.62 -3.75 -19.65
N ASN A 77 -2.42 -2.47 -19.98
CA ASN A 77 -3.45 -1.42 -19.91
C ASN A 77 -3.94 -1.07 -18.49
N ASN A 78 -3.27 -1.54 -17.45
CA ASN A 78 -3.59 -1.22 -16.06
C ASN A 78 -2.64 -0.18 -15.48
N HIS A 79 -3.11 0.53 -14.45
CA HIS A 79 -2.33 1.52 -13.70
C HIS A 79 -1.50 0.88 -12.58
N ILE A 80 -1.58 -0.44 -12.42
CA ILE A 80 -0.87 -1.20 -11.40
C ILE A 80 0.49 -1.62 -11.95
N SER A 81 1.48 -1.53 -11.09
CA SER A 81 2.85 -1.92 -11.37
C SER A 81 3.09 -3.40 -11.10
N LYS A 82 4.04 -4.02 -11.82
CA LYS A 82 4.55 -5.35 -11.51
C LYS A 82 5.12 -5.48 -10.08
N ALA A 83 5.44 -4.36 -9.44
CA ALA A 83 5.97 -4.34 -8.07
C ALA A 83 5.01 -4.96 -7.04
N THR A 84 3.72 -5.07 -7.34
CA THR A 84 2.76 -5.78 -6.51
C THR A 84 3.14 -7.27 -6.34
N TYR A 85 3.75 -7.90 -7.35
CA TYR A 85 4.20 -9.28 -7.28
C TYR A 85 5.56 -9.48 -6.58
N PHE A 86 6.33 -8.42 -6.30
CA PHE A 86 7.65 -8.56 -5.67
C PHE A 86 7.58 -9.21 -4.29
N ARG A 87 6.43 -9.11 -3.60
CA ARG A 87 6.23 -9.75 -2.30
C ARG A 87 6.29 -11.28 -2.34
N PHE A 88 6.13 -11.91 -3.52
CA PHE A 88 6.32 -13.36 -3.65
C PHE A 88 7.78 -13.77 -3.43
N PHE A 89 8.72 -12.84 -3.68
CA PHE A 89 10.17 -13.08 -3.68
C PHE A 89 10.87 -12.65 -2.39
N ILE A 90 10.16 -12.42 -1.31
CA ILE A 90 10.75 -11.94 -0.04
C ILE A 90 11.86 -12.88 0.48
N GLU A 91 11.80 -14.18 0.17
CA GLU A 91 12.81 -15.16 0.56
C GLU A 91 14.20 -14.89 -0.05
N ASP A 92 14.26 -14.21 -1.18
CA ASP A 92 15.51 -13.92 -1.90
C ASP A 92 16.22 -12.66 -1.37
N TYR A 93 15.48 -11.80 -0.68
CA TYR A 93 15.98 -10.47 -0.28
C TYR A 93 16.04 -10.26 1.23
N ILE A 94 15.07 -10.79 1.98
CA ILE A 94 14.97 -10.52 3.41
C ILE A 94 15.93 -11.41 4.20
N PRO A 95 16.68 -10.88 5.20
CA PRO A 95 17.56 -11.65 6.04
C PRO A 95 16.85 -12.84 6.71
N LYS A 96 17.54 -13.99 6.76
CA LYS A 96 16.96 -15.26 7.23
C LYS A 96 16.63 -15.30 8.72
N ASP A 97 17.28 -14.45 9.51
CA ASP A 97 17.10 -14.29 10.96
C ASP A 97 15.85 -13.49 11.34
N ILE A 98 15.21 -12.85 10.37
CA ILE A 98 13.92 -12.19 10.60
C ILE A 98 12.84 -13.23 10.86
N GLU A 99 12.04 -12.99 11.90
CA GLU A 99 10.91 -13.86 12.28
C GLU A 99 9.60 -13.35 11.69
N THR A 100 9.31 -12.07 11.88
CA THR A 100 8.04 -11.46 11.47
C THR A 100 8.29 -10.23 10.61
N LEU A 101 7.48 -10.09 9.56
CA LEU A 101 7.42 -8.90 8.70
C LEU A 101 6.01 -8.30 8.75
N VAL A 102 5.93 -6.98 8.67
CA VAL A 102 4.69 -6.24 8.44
C VAL A 102 4.77 -5.65 7.04
N TYR A 103 4.09 -6.30 6.09
CA TYR A 103 3.98 -5.78 4.73
C TYR A 103 2.95 -4.65 4.67
N LEU A 104 3.30 -3.57 4.00
CA LEU A 104 2.42 -2.43 3.74
C LEU A 104 2.53 -1.99 2.27
N ASP A 105 1.38 -1.71 1.67
CA ASP A 105 1.34 -0.98 0.39
C ASP A 105 1.72 0.49 0.60
N CYS A 106 2.24 1.13 -0.46
CA CYS A 106 2.73 2.52 -0.39
C CYS A 106 1.60 3.57 -0.41
N ASP A 107 0.35 3.16 -0.55
CA ASP A 107 -0.83 4.02 -0.49
C ASP A 107 -1.54 3.95 0.87
N ILE A 108 -0.75 3.70 1.90
CA ILE A 108 -1.21 3.64 3.29
C ILE A 108 -0.67 4.84 4.08
N VAL A 109 -1.47 5.35 5.00
CA VAL A 109 -1.06 6.37 5.97
C VAL A 109 -1.37 5.91 7.38
N CYS A 110 -0.35 5.89 8.23
CA CYS A 110 -0.47 5.63 9.65
C CYS A 110 -0.96 6.90 10.37
N ILE A 111 -2.07 6.81 11.12
CA ILE A 111 -2.66 7.95 11.82
C ILE A 111 -2.69 7.78 13.34
N ASN A 112 -2.48 6.55 13.81
CA ASN A 112 -2.33 6.23 15.23
C ASN A 112 -1.25 5.16 15.40
N ASN A 113 -0.70 5.03 16.61
CA ASN A 113 0.36 4.08 16.91
C ASN A 113 -0.12 2.62 16.76
N PRO A 114 0.43 1.84 15.80
CA PRO A 114 0.02 0.46 15.57
C PRO A 114 0.83 -0.57 16.38
N GLU A 115 1.85 -0.17 17.14
CA GLU A 115 2.86 -1.06 17.71
C GLU A 115 2.25 -2.15 18.63
N GLY A 116 1.35 -1.74 19.52
CA GLY A 116 0.74 -2.67 20.47
C GLY A 116 -0.06 -3.78 19.78
N ILE A 117 -0.86 -3.40 18.78
CA ILE A 117 -1.69 -4.37 18.06
C ILE A 117 -0.82 -5.23 17.11
N LEU A 118 0.18 -4.67 16.45
CA LEU A 118 1.10 -5.44 15.59
C LEU A 118 1.92 -6.46 16.39
N ASN A 119 2.41 -6.09 17.57
CA ASN A 119 3.12 -7.04 18.45
C ASN A 119 2.19 -8.17 18.94
N SER A 120 0.95 -7.86 19.30
CA SER A 120 -0.05 -8.87 19.67
C SER A 120 -0.36 -9.83 18.50
N ILE A 121 -0.52 -9.32 17.29
CA ILE A 121 -0.75 -10.14 16.09
C ILE A 121 0.48 -11.00 15.81
N SER A 122 1.68 -10.45 15.93
CA SER A 122 2.93 -11.19 15.73
C SER A 122 3.04 -12.38 16.70
N ALA A 123 2.67 -12.22 17.95
CA ALA A 123 2.62 -13.34 18.91
C ALA A 123 1.56 -14.37 18.50
N ARG A 124 0.33 -13.94 18.25
CA ARG A 124 -0.78 -14.82 17.86
C ARG A 124 -0.50 -15.64 16.60
N ILE A 125 0.14 -15.04 15.57
CA ILE A 125 0.43 -15.73 14.31
C ILE A 125 1.37 -16.93 14.51
N TYR A 126 2.26 -16.87 15.52
CA TYR A 126 3.11 -17.98 15.93
C TYR A 126 2.34 -19.02 16.72
N ASP A 127 1.62 -18.60 17.76
CA ASP A 127 0.90 -19.49 18.65
C ASP A 127 -0.18 -20.29 17.92
N GLU A 128 -0.93 -19.63 17.04
CA GLU A 128 -2.01 -20.21 16.23
C GLU A 128 -1.51 -20.85 14.92
N LYS A 129 -0.17 -20.76 14.62
CA LYS A 129 0.51 -21.37 13.47
C LYS A 129 0.04 -20.88 12.09
N PHE A 130 -0.48 -19.67 12.00
CA PHE A 130 -0.79 -19.07 10.71
C PHE A 130 0.49 -18.57 10.01
N THR A 131 0.45 -18.54 8.69
CA THR A 131 1.54 -17.98 7.88
C THR A 131 1.39 -16.48 7.69
N ILE A 132 0.16 -15.99 7.54
CA ILE A 132 -0.17 -14.57 7.42
C ILE A 132 -1.33 -14.18 8.32
N GLY A 133 -1.35 -12.92 8.72
CA GLY A 133 -2.52 -12.22 9.25
C GLY A 133 -2.90 -11.10 8.29
N ALA A 134 -4.18 -11.04 7.91
CA ALA A 134 -4.73 -10.05 7.00
C ALA A 134 -6.17 -9.70 7.34
N ALA A 135 -6.65 -8.55 6.88
CA ALA A 135 -8.04 -8.15 7.09
C ALA A 135 -8.91 -8.62 5.93
N THR A 136 -10.02 -9.31 6.24
CA THR A 136 -10.99 -9.71 5.23
C THR A 136 -11.60 -8.49 4.56
N GLU A 137 -11.60 -8.47 3.25
CA GLU A 137 -12.24 -7.44 2.44
C GLU A 137 -13.71 -7.83 2.20
N TYR A 138 -14.62 -7.07 2.81
CA TYR A 138 -16.04 -7.26 2.55
C TYR A 138 -16.38 -6.60 1.22
N ILE A 139 -16.27 -7.37 0.15
CA ILE A 139 -16.79 -6.99 -1.15
C ILE A 139 -18.32 -7.18 -1.07
N LYS A 140 -19.07 -6.09 -1.08
CA LYS A 140 -20.53 -6.18 -1.02
C LYS A 140 -21.11 -6.65 -2.36
N ASN A 141 -22.05 -7.60 -2.31
CA ASN A 141 -22.98 -8.01 -3.36
C ASN A 141 -22.46 -9.01 -4.41
N GLU A 142 -22.95 -8.91 -5.64
CA GLU A 142 -22.70 -9.82 -6.76
C GLU A 142 -21.21 -10.02 -7.08
N HIS A 143 -20.38 -8.97 -6.92
CA HIS A 143 -18.93 -9.07 -7.14
C HIS A 143 -18.22 -10.04 -6.18
N THR A 144 -18.70 -10.19 -4.96
CA THR A 144 -18.11 -11.15 -4.00
C THR A 144 -18.25 -12.58 -4.48
N LYS A 145 -19.47 -12.90 -4.95
CA LYS A 145 -19.76 -14.23 -5.48
C LYS A 145 -18.93 -14.52 -6.73
N GLU A 146 -18.81 -13.53 -7.62
CA GLU A 146 -18.00 -13.63 -8.84
C GLU A 146 -16.52 -13.95 -8.52
N VAL A 147 -15.90 -13.27 -7.55
CA VAL A 147 -14.53 -13.52 -7.14
C VAL A 147 -14.36 -14.93 -6.59
N PHE A 148 -15.29 -15.40 -5.74
CA PHE A 148 -15.21 -16.74 -5.16
C PHE A 148 -15.38 -17.84 -6.21
N GLU A 149 -16.30 -17.66 -7.15
CA GLU A 149 -16.52 -18.59 -8.26
C GLU A 149 -15.32 -18.61 -9.23
N ARG A 150 -14.81 -17.42 -9.61
CA ARG A 150 -13.68 -17.24 -10.52
C ARG A 150 -12.41 -17.90 -9.98
N LEU A 151 -12.11 -17.69 -8.71
CA LEU A 151 -10.94 -18.25 -8.04
C LEU A 151 -11.23 -19.65 -7.43
N GLU A 152 -12.47 -20.12 -7.47
CA GLU A 152 -12.86 -21.40 -6.85
C GLU A 152 -12.45 -21.46 -5.37
N LEU A 153 -12.78 -20.40 -4.59
CA LEU A 153 -12.48 -20.33 -3.17
C LEU A 153 -13.49 -21.16 -2.37
N LYS A 154 -12.99 -22.02 -1.49
CA LYS A 154 -13.82 -22.89 -0.66
C LYS A 154 -14.29 -22.17 0.61
N SER A 155 -13.44 -21.30 1.15
CA SER A 155 -13.70 -20.61 2.42
C SER A 155 -14.71 -19.47 2.31
N GLN A 156 -14.96 -18.96 1.12
CA GLN A 156 -15.73 -17.72 0.89
C GLN A 156 -15.17 -16.51 1.67
N ASN A 157 -13.88 -16.52 1.95
CA ASN A 157 -13.14 -15.42 2.55
C ASN A 157 -12.13 -14.87 1.56
N TYR A 158 -12.03 -13.55 1.48
CA TYR A 158 -11.10 -12.86 0.61
C TYR A 158 -10.53 -11.67 1.37
N PHE A 159 -9.21 -11.64 1.57
CA PHE A 159 -8.53 -10.58 2.30
C PHE A 159 -7.92 -9.54 1.35
N ASN A 160 -7.78 -8.33 1.86
CA ASN A 160 -7.01 -7.28 1.19
C ASN A 160 -5.52 -7.45 1.53
N ALA A 161 -4.68 -7.57 0.49
CA ALA A 161 -3.25 -7.84 0.63
C ALA A 161 -2.41 -6.58 0.92
N GLY A 162 -2.99 -5.39 1.00
CA GLY A 162 -2.26 -4.15 1.24
C GLY A 162 -1.65 -4.03 2.64
N VAL A 163 -2.17 -4.79 3.62
CA VAL A 163 -1.58 -4.94 4.95
C VAL A 163 -1.54 -6.41 5.32
N MET A 164 -0.35 -6.94 5.56
CA MET A 164 -0.16 -8.32 6.02
C MET A 164 0.87 -8.38 7.13
N VAL A 165 0.56 -9.12 8.20
CA VAL A 165 1.56 -9.57 9.17
C VAL A 165 2.00 -10.97 8.76
N ILE A 166 3.28 -11.17 8.49
CA ILE A 166 3.82 -12.39 7.89
C ILE A 166 4.70 -13.10 8.92
N ASN A 167 4.36 -14.36 9.26
CA ASN A 167 5.27 -15.30 9.89
C ASN A 167 6.30 -15.73 8.84
N TYR A 168 7.43 -15.03 8.82
CA TYR A 168 8.42 -15.23 7.76
C TYR A 168 9.10 -16.60 7.83
N GLN A 169 9.19 -17.21 9.01
CA GLN A 169 9.71 -18.58 9.15
C GLN A 169 8.75 -19.59 8.50
N GLN A 170 7.44 -19.46 8.74
CA GLN A 170 6.43 -20.32 8.10
C GLN A 170 6.38 -20.10 6.58
N TRP A 171 6.52 -18.84 6.13
CA TRP A 171 6.61 -18.50 4.70
C TRP A 171 7.73 -19.28 4.01
N LYS A 172 8.95 -19.27 4.58
CA LYS A 172 10.12 -20.01 4.07
C LYS A 172 9.92 -21.53 4.14
N ASN A 173 9.48 -22.05 5.29
CA ASN A 173 9.29 -23.48 5.50
C ASN A 173 8.30 -24.08 4.50
N GLN A 174 7.29 -23.33 4.11
CA GLN A 174 6.32 -23.74 3.10
C GLN A 174 6.78 -23.51 1.67
N LYS A 175 7.96 -22.90 1.45
CA LYS A 175 8.51 -22.55 0.12
C LYS A 175 7.49 -21.73 -0.70
N LEU A 176 6.92 -20.71 -0.08
CA LEU A 176 5.77 -19.98 -0.65
C LEU A 176 6.11 -19.28 -1.97
N LYS A 177 7.33 -18.79 -2.18
CA LYS A 177 7.74 -18.25 -3.49
C LYS A 177 7.38 -19.22 -4.61
N ASN A 178 7.84 -20.48 -4.53
CA ASN A 178 7.62 -21.46 -5.59
C ASN A 178 6.13 -21.83 -5.72
N LYS A 179 5.42 -21.98 -4.59
CA LYS A 179 3.99 -22.29 -4.61
C LYS A 179 3.18 -21.17 -5.27
N LEU A 180 3.44 -19.91 -4.91
CA LEU A 180 2.71 -18.76 -5.44
C LEU A 180 2.99 -18.58 -6.94
N LEU A 181 4.23 -18.75 -7.39
CA LEU A 181 4.57 -18.69 -8.82
C LEU A 181 3.88 -19.81 -9.61
N THR A 182 3.95 -21.05 -9.13
CA THR A 182 3.24 -22.17 -9.77
C THR A 182 1.73 -21.95 -9.80
N LEU A 183 1.15 -21.46 -8.70
CA LEU A 183 -0.27 -21.17 -8.63
C LEU A 183 -0.66 -20.01 -9.56
N MET A 184 0.16 -18.97 -9.63
CA MET A 184 -0.04 -17.85 -10.56
C MET A 184 -0.13 -18.35 -12.02
N ASP A 185 0.77 -19.23 -12.43
CA ASP A 185 0.73 -19.83 -13.77
C ASP A 185 -0.54 -20.67 -13.99
N GLN A 186 -0.97 -21.44 -12.98
CA GLN A 186 -2.17 -22.27 -13.07
C GLN A 186 -3.48 -21.48 -13.22
N ILE A 187 -3.55 -20.30 -12.61
CA ILE A 187 -4.77 -19.47 -12.63
C ILE A 187 -4.58 -18.18 -13.44
N TYR A 188 -3.56 -18.11 -14.32
CA TYR A 188 -3.13 -16.91 -15.04
C TYR A 188 -4.30 -16.13 -15.66
N ASP A 189 -5.19 -16.81 -16.38
CA ASP A 189 -6.35 -16.20 -17.06
C ASP A 189 -7.51 -15.84 -16.09
N LYS A 190 -7.41 -16.28 -14.83
CA LYS A 190 -8.41 -15.99 -13.78
C LYS A 190 -8.02 -14.85 -12.87
N ILE A 191 -6.84 -14.22 -13.06
CA ILE A 191 -6.32 -13.17 -12.20
C ILE A 191 -6.86 -11.80 -12.65
N ASP A 192 -7.67 -11.17 -11.80
CA ASP A 192 -8.16 -9.81 -11.98
C ASP A 192 -7.49 -8.82 -11.00
N PHE A 193 -7.31 -9.24 -9.74
CA PHE A 193 -6.73 -8.43 -8.68
C PHE A 193 -5.27 -8.83 -8.38
N TRP A 194 -4.49 -9.06 -9.43
CA TRP A 194 -3.04 -9.27 -9.42
C TRP A 194 -2.60 -10.31 -8.38
N ASP A 195 -1.56 -9.98 -7.61
CA ASP A 195 -1.02 -10.84 -6.56
C ASP A 195 -2.01 -11.13 -5.43
N GLN A 196 -2.98 -10.24 -5.17
CA GLN A 196 -4.02 -10.45 -4.16
C GLN A 196 -4.86 -11.69 -4.47
N ASP A 197 -5.21 -11.93 -5.74
CA ASP A 197 -5.94 -13.13 -6.15
C ASP A 197 -5.12 -14.41 -5.91
N VAL A 198 -3.84 -14.37 -6.25
CA VAL A 198 -2.95 -15.53 -6.05
C VAL A 198 -2.78 -15.85 -4.56
N LEU A 199 -2.59 -14.80 -3.73
CA LEU A 199 -2.49 -14.98 -2.28
C LEU A 199 -3.79 -15.54 -1.68
N ASN A 200 -4.95 -14.98 -2.06
CA ASN A 200 -6.24 -15.47 -1.59
C ASN A 200 -6.53 -16.90 -2.04
N LYS A 201 -6.17 -17.27 -3.28
CA LYS A 201 -6.28 -18.65 -3.76
C LYS A 201 -5.36 -19.60 -2.99
N ASN A 202 -4.13 -19.16 -2.68
CA ASN A 202 -3.18 -19.99 -1.92
C ASN A 202 -3.63 -20.25 -0.49
N PHE A 203 -4.11 -19.21 0.19
CA PHE A 203 -4.48 -19.32 1.60
C PHE A 203 -5.92 -19.80 1.82
N ASP A 204 -6.84 -19.48 0.92
CA ASP A 204 -8.25 -19.90 0.92
C ASP A 204 -8.88 -19.92 2.32
N GLY A 205 -8.85 -18.81 3.02
CA GLY A 205 -9.35 -18.63 4.37
C GLY A 205 -8.40 -19.08 5.50
N ASN A 206 -7.26 -19.70 5.18
CA ASN A 206 -6.26 -20.11 6.18
C ASN A 206 -5.31 -18.96 6.51
N TYR A 207 -5.81 -17.92 7.15
CA TYR A 207 -5.06 -16.78 7.65
C TYR A 207 -5.64 -16.27 8.97
N LEU A 208 -4.81 -15.63 9.78
CA LEU A 208 -5.26 -14.96 10.98
C LEU A 208 -6.04 -13.70 10.62
N GLU A 209 -7.33 -13.64 10.99
CA GLU A 209 -8.12 -12.42 10.82
C GLU A 209 -7.57 -11.30 11.71
N ILE A 210 -7.23 -10.16 11.11
CA ILE A 210 -6.80 -8.96 11.83
C ILE A 210 -7.86 -7.86 11.74
N SER A 211 -7.77 -6.91 12.67
CA SER A 211 -8.73 -5.80 12.70
C SER A 211 -8.67 -4.94 11.44
N ASN A 212 -9.84 -4.60 10.88
CA ASN A 212 -9.99 -3.63 9.78
C ASN A 212 -9.43 -2.24 10.13
N TYR A 213 -9.19 -1.92 11.39
CA TYR A 213 -8.51 -0.68 11.80
C TYR A 213 -7.03 -0.64 11.41
N LEU A 214 -6.43 -1.79 11.06
CA LEU A 214 -5.08 -1.88 10.47
C LEU A 214 -5.07 -1.82 8.94
N ASN A 215 -6.23 -1.95 8.29
CA ASN A 215 -6.36 -1.87 6.84
C ASN A 215 -7.69 -1.16 6.50
N PHE A 216 -7.83 0.08 6.98
CA PHE A 216 -9.08 0.82 6.88
C PHE A 216 -9.24 1.39 5.47
N SER A 217 -9.98 0.67 4.63
CA SER A 217 -10.26 1.07 3.24
C SER A 217 -11.37 2.12 3.18
N LEU A 218 -11.14 3.16 2.40
CA LEU A 218 -12.09 4.25 2.17
C LEU A 218 -13.05 3.99 0.99
N VAL A 219 -12.86 2.88 0.26
CA VAL A 219 -13.68 2.58 -0.94
C VAL A 219 -15.07 2.09 -0.57
N SER A 220 -15.20 1.40 0.55
CA SER A 220 -16.41 0.57 0.83
C SER A 220 -17.55 1.35 1.38
N GLU A 221 -17.70 2.44 1.92
CA GLU A 221 -18.95 3.09 2.41
C GLU A 221 -18.78 4.55 2.87
N PHE A 222 -17.56 4.97 3.07
CA PHE A 222 -17.25 6.22 3.75
C PHE A 222 -16.54 7.23 2.86
N LYS A 223 -16.94 7.33 1.58
CA LYS A 223 -16.25 8.15 0.55
C LYS A 223 -15.87 9.57 0.98
N ASP A 224 -16.54 10.12 1.98
CA ASP A 224 -16.25 11.47 2.51
C ASP A 224 -16.43 11.59 4.03
N ASN A 225 -16.72 10.49 4.74
CA ASN A 225 -17.06 10.58 6.14
C ASN A 225 -15.85 10.32 7.04
N LEU A 226 -15.23 11.40 7.54
CA LEU A 226 -14.20 11.31 8.58
C LEU A 226 -14.75 10.76 9.92
N GLU A 227 -16.08 10.67 10.08
CA GLU A 227 -16.69 10.11 11.30
C GLU A 227 -16.37 8.62 11.47
N GLY A 228 -16.15 7.87 10.38
CA GLY A 228 -15.65 6.49 10.43
C GLY A 228 -14.18 6.38 10.84
N ILE A 229 -13.38 7.46 10.68
CA ILE A 229 -11.99 7.52 11.09
C ILE A 229 -11.93 7.95 12.55
N ASN A 230 -12.21 7.02 13.42
CA ASN A 230 -12.16 7.23 14.86
C ASN A 230 -10.76 6.94 15.44
N ARG A 231 -10.59 7.10 16.76
CA ARG A 231 -9.32 6.86 17.46
C ARG A 231 -8.81 5.42 17.39
N LYS A 232 -9.61 4.47 16.90
CA LYS A 232 -9.21 3.06 16.75
C LYS A 232 -8.53 2.78 15.41
N VAL A 233 -8.79 3.59 14.36
CA VAL A 233 -8.13 3.43 13.06
C VAL A 233 -6.64 3.71 13.21
N MET A 234 -5.82 2.74 12.84
CA MET A 234 -4.35 2.85 12.87
C MET A 234 -3.80 3.22 11.49
N LEU A 235 -4.24 2.51 10.46
CA LEU A 235 -3.78 2.67 9.10
C LEU A 235 -4.96 2.96 8.17
N ILE A 236 -4.87 4.06 7.41
CA ILE A 236 -5.80 4.36 6.32
C ILE A 236 -5.19 3.83 5.03
N HIS A 237 -5.91 2.99 4.30
CA HIS A 237 -5.53 2.47 3.01
C HIS A 237 -6.34 3.15 1.91
N TYR A 238 -5.67 3.86 1.03
CA TYR A 238 -6.28 4.53 -0.13
C TYR A 238 -6.42 3.57 -1.31
N SER A 239 -7.06 2.42 -1.09
CA SER A 239 -7.32 1.45 -2.15
C SER A 239 -8.21 2.03 -3.25
N GLY A 240 -8.17 1.47 -4.48
CA GLY A 240 -8.95 1.91 -5.62
C GLY A 240 -8.40 3.16 -6.34
N SER A 241 -9.23 3.76 -7.22
CA SER A 241 -8.80 4.79 -8.18
C SER A 241 -8.73 6.22 -7.63
N SER A 242 -9.37 6.51 -6.48
CA SER A 242 -9.43 7.87 -5.91
C SER A 242 -8.24 8.14 -4.98
N LYS A 243 -7.02 8.07 -5.54
CA LYS A 243 -5.79 8.27 -4.78
C LYS A 243 -5.63 9.71 -4.29
N PRO A 244 -5.12 9.94 -3.06
CA PRO A 244 -4.99 11.27 -2.46
C PRO A 244 -4.02 12.21 -3.18
N TRP A 245 -3.24 11.71 -4.10
CA TRP A 245 -2.30 12.48 -4.94
C TRP A 245 -2.82 12.72 -6.37
N THR A 246 -4.06 12.40 -6.66
CA THR A 246 -4.71 12.81 -7.91
C THR A 246 -5.51 14.09 -7.69
N ILE A 247 -5.69 14.90 -8.74
CA ILE A 247 -6.48 16.14 -8.65
C ILE A 247 -7.89 15.83 -8.09
N ARG A 248 -8.51 14.76 -8.58
CA ARG A 248 -9.82 14.31 -8.12
C ARG A 248 -9.80 13.86 -6.65
N GLY A 249 -8.77 13.12 -6.26
CA GLY A 249 -8.67 12.53 -4.92
C GLY A 249 -8.31 13.55 -3.83
N VAL A 250 -7.54 14.59 -4.14
CA VAL A 250 -7.20 15.66 -3.16
C VAL A 250 -8.44 16.31 -2.57
N GLY A 251 -9.53 16.39 -3.32
CA GLY A 251 -10.79 16.95 -2.84
C GLY A 251 -11.52 16.11 -1.78
N LEU A 252 -11.07 14.89 -1.51
CA LEU A 252 -11.63 14.05 -0.45
C LEU A 252 -11.07 14.47 0.91
N LYS A 253 -11.94 14.55 1.93
CA LYS A 253 -11.51 14.93 3.30
C LYS A 253 -10.41 14.03 3.85
N SER A 254 -10.44 12.74 3.54
CA SER A 254 -9.44 11.76 3.97
C SER A 254 -8.06 12.01 3.37
N SER A 255 -7.97 12.66 2.20
CA SER A 255 -6.70 12.97 1.53
C SER A 255 -5.83 13.95 2.32
N GLN A 256 -6.43 14.72 3.26
CA GLN A 256 -5.67 15.60 4.14
C GLN A 256 -4.61 14.88 4.97
N TYR A 257 -4.83 13.61 5.35
CA TYR A 257 -3.83 12.83 6.10
C TYR A 257 -2.60 12.54 5.25
N PHE A 258 -2.79 12.11 4.00
CA PHE A 258 -1.68 11.88 3.08
C PHE A 258 -0.90 13.16 2.80
N GLN A 259 -1.59 14.24 2.43
CA GLN A 259 -0.96 15.53 2.10
C GLN A 259 -0.24 16.14 3.30
N HIS A 260 -0.76 15.94 4.52
CA HIS A 260 -0.11 16.37 5.75
C HIS A 260 1.26 15.70 5.95
N PHE A 261 1.35 14.36 5.81
CA PHE A 261 2.63 13.65 5.99
C PHE A 261 3.59 13.89 4.83
N TYR A 262 3.07 14.07 3.60
CA TYR A 262 3.89 14.51 2.48
C TYR A 262 4.54 15.87 2.77
N TYR A 263 3.76 16.85 3.23
CA TYR A 263 4.28 18.17 3.61
C TYR A 263 5.35 18.09 4.71
N LYS A 264 5.17 17.22 5.69
CA LYS A 264 6.09 17.10 6.83
C LYS A 264 7.53 16.73 6.42
N PHE A 265 7.71 15.96 5.37
CA PHE A 265 9.07 15.66 4.90
C PHE A 265 9.52 16.55 3.74
N SER A 266 8.63 16.87 2.80
CA SER A 266 9.00 17.56 1.56
C SER A 266 9.02 19.09 1.68
N ASN A 267 8.29 19.66 2.64
CA ASN A 267 7.94 21.07 2.77
C ASN A 267 7.16 21.64 1.55
N VAL A 268 6.61 20.77 0.70
CA VAL A 268 5.75 21.14 -0.43
C VAL A 268 4.30 20.84 -0.06
N PRO A 269 3.36 21.80 -0.22
CA PRO A 269 2.01 21.69 0.35
C PRO A 269 1.16 20.60 -0.26
N TYR A 270 1.43 20.20 -1.53
CA TYR A 270 0.68 19.17 -2.22
C TYR A 270 1.59 18.30 -3.09
N PHE A 271 1.37 17.00 -3.05
CA PHE A 271 1.87 16.05 -4.02
C PHE A 271 0.75 15.69 -4.99
N ILE A 272 0.96 15.99 -6.27
CA ILE A 272 -0.01 15.72 -7.34
C ILE A 272 0.69 14.96 -8.45
N THR A 273 0.07 13.88 -8.91
CA THR A 273 0.48 13.15 -10.10
C THR A 273 -0.64 13.12 -11.13
N THR A 274 -0.28 12.98 -12.39
CA THR A 274 -1.24 12.88 -13.48
C THR A 274 -0.83 11.75 -14.42
N ASN A 275 -1.65 10.74 -14.53
CA ASN A 275 -1.43 9.65 -15.50
C ASN A 275 -1.88 10.04 -16.90
N TYR A 276 -2.88 10.91 -17.00
CA TYR A 276 -3.47 11.37 -18.25
C TYR A 276 -3.76 12.88 -18.21
N LYS A 277 -2.96 13.68 -18.93
CA LYS A 277 -2.98 15.15 -18.85
C LYS A 277 -4.35 15.78 -19.21
N LYS A 278 -5.03 15.28 -20.24
CA LYS A 278 -6.37 15.79 -20.62
C LYS A 278 -7.40 15.52 -19.54
N GLY A 279 -7.39 14.32 -18.94
CA GLY A 279 -8.26 13.99 -17.82
C GLY A 279 -7.97 14.83 -16.58
N ALA A 280 -6.69 15.05 -16.27
CA ALA A 280 -6.26 15.90 -15.17
C ALA A 280 -6.68 17.37 -15.36
N MET A 281 -6.59 17.91 -16.57
CA MET A 281 -7.08 19.26 -16.88
C MET A 281 -8.61 19.33 -16.70
N TYR A 282 -9.35 18.36 -17.20
CA TYR A 282 -10.79 18.28 -16.99
C TYR A 282 -11.15 18.23 -15.51
N ASP A 283 -10.48 17.40 -14.73
CA ASP A 283 -10.69 17.29 -13.28
C ASP A 283 -10.38 18.60 -12.56
N LEU A 284 -9.31 19.31 -12.97
CA LEU A 284 -8.97 20.62 -12.39
C LEU A 284 -10.05 21.67 -12.71
N ILE A 285 -10.51 21.74 -13.95
CA ILE A 285 -11.60 22.65 -14.36
C ILE A 285 -12.85 22.34 -13.56
N LYS A 286 -13.28 21.07 -13.50
CA LYS A 286 -14.43 20.64 -12.73
C LYS A 286 -14.29 20.98 -11.26
N PHE A 287 -13.09 20.81 -10.69
CA PHE A 287 -12.79 21.12 -9.29
C PHE A 287 -12.98 22.61 -8.97
N ILE A 288 -12.57 23.49 -9.88
CA ILE A 288 -12.75 24.93 -9.77
C ILE A 288 -14.25 25.28 -9.86
N PHE A 289 -14.95 24.79 -10.89
CA PHE A 289 -16.37 25.13 -11.12
C PHE A 289 -17.32 24.56 -10.06
N THR A 290 -16.96 23.44 -9.42
CA THR A 290 -17.77 22.87 -8.33
C THR A 290 -17.49 23.50 -6.96
N MET A 291 -16.73 24.60 -6.91
CA MET A 291 -16.34 25.32 -5.70
C MET A 291 -15.57 24.47 -4.66
N LYS A 292 -15.19 23.23 -5.00
CA LYS A 292 -14.38 22.36 -4.14
C LYS A 292 -13.00 22.95 -3.81
N LEU A 293 -12.55 23.89 -4.63
CA LEU A 293 -11.31 24.62 -4.41
C LEU A 293 -11.29 25.34 -3.05
N PHE A 294 -12.43 25.82 -2.57
CA PHE A 294 -12.52 26.52 -1.28
C PHE A 294 -12.43 25.58 -0.06
N SER A 295 -12.58 24.29 -0.26
CA SER A 295 -12.35 23.29 0.80
C SER A 295 -10.88 22.90 0.96
N ILE A 296 -10.01 23.38 0.07
CA ILE A 296 -8.57 23.06 0.07
C ILE A 296 -7.79 24.16 0.82
N LYS A 297 -6.88 23.72 1.65
CA LYS A 297 -5.90 24.60 2.28
C LYS A 297 -4.93 25.11 1.22
N ASN A 298 -4.71 26.45 1.15
CA ASN A 298 -3.85 27.09 0.14
C ASN A 298 -4.27 26.84 -1.33
N PRO A 299 -5.48 27.24 -1.77
CA PRO A 299 -6.04 26.90 -3.07
C PRO A 299 -5.19 27.40 -4.26
N TRP A 300 -4.56 28.55 -4.14
CA TRP A 300 -3.69 29.08 -5.21
C TRP A 300 -2.44 28.24 -5.42
N GLN A 301 -1.80 27.77 -4.35
CA GLN A 301 -0.65 26.89 -4.46
C GLN A 301 -1.05 25.54 -5.05
N PHE A 302 -2.23 25.03 -4.68
CA PHE A 302 -2.77 23.81 -5.29
C PHE A 302 -2.93 23.95 -6.81
N ILE A 303 -3.55 25.06 -7.30
CA ILE A 303 -3.69 25.32 -8.74
C ILE A 303 -2.33 25.37 -9.43
N LEU A 304 -1.38 26.10 -8.87
CA LEU A 304 -0.03 26.23 -9.45
C LEU A 304 0.68 24.87 -9.55
N ILE A 305 0.58 24.03 -8.53
CA ILE A 305 1.15 22.68 -8.52
C ILE A 305 0.45 21.80 -9.57
N CYS A 306 -0.89 21.83 -9.66
CA CYS A 306 -1.64 21.08 -10.68
C CYS A 306 -1.22 21.49 -12.08
N LEU A 307 -1.17 22.79 -12.35
CA LEU A 307 -0.74 23.30 -13.67
C LEU A 307 0.70 22.90 -13.98
N LYS A 308 1.62 23.06 -13.01
CA LYS A 308 3.00 22.60 -13.18
C LYS A 308 3.02 21.12 -13.55
N THR A 309 2.35 20.25 -12.79
CA THR A 309 2.32 18.79 -13.04
C THR A 309 1.70 18.43 -14.39
N ILE A 310 0.66 19.15 -14.84
CA ILE A 310 0.00 18.91 -16.13
C ILE A 310 0.94 19.32 -17.29
N PHE A 311 1.68 20.42 -17.16
CA PHE A 311 2.50 20.95 -18.24
C PHE A 311 3.96 20.51 -18.22
N THR A 312 4.49 20.04 -17.09
CA THR A 312 5.81 19.42 -17.04
C THR A 312 5.73 17.92 -17.33
N ASN A 313 6.79 17.36 -17.95
CA ASN A 313 6.92 15.92 -18.16
C ASN A 313 7.50 15.20 -16.93
N GLU A 314 7.49 15.82 -15.76
CA GLU A 314 7.88 15.14 -14.51
C GLU A 314 6.82 14.09 -14.18
N LYS A 315 7.18 12.82 -14.44
CA LYS A 315 6.46 11.64 -13.96
C LYS A 315 6.74 11.43 -12.49
#